data_ea8d309ddb15abfcd8ac5b56c78601b3
#
_entry.id   ea8d309ddb15abfcd8ac5b56c78601b3
#
_cell.length_a   1.000
_cell.length_b   1.000
_cell.length_c   1.000
_cell.angle_alpha   90.00
_cell.angle_beta   90.00
_cell.angle_gamma   90.00
#
_symmetry.space_group_name_H-M   'P 1'
#
loop_
_entity.id
_entity.type
_entity.pdbx_description
1 polymer ?
#
loop_
_entity_poly.entity_id
_entity_poly.type
_entity_poly.pdbx_seq_one_letter_code
_entity_poly.pdbx_strand_id
1 'polypeptide(L)'
;MAATLASIHVYPLKSCAPMALDSARVEARGLEHDRRWMAVDASGKFLTGRQHPRLTLIRAEPDDAGALRLRAPDMPELRLMPAPDRARSTADVWGSRVDALVADAAADAWISAFLGIPARFVHMDADCLRNVDPDYAQPGDSVSFADGYPLLAIAQAALDLLNS
;
A
#
# COMPACT_ATOMS: atom_id res chain seq x y z
N MET A 1 23.21 -15.09 20.34
CA MET A 1 22.72 -15.75 19.15
C MET A 1 22.44 -14.66 18.11
N ALA A 2 22.86 -14.83 16.87
CA ALA A 2 22.54 -13.89 15.79
C ALA A 2 21.11 -14.11 15.33
N ALA A 3 20.35 -13.02 15.09
CA ALA A 3 19.06 -13.10 14.44
C ALA A 3 19.25 -13.34 12.93
N THR A 4 18.38 -14.16 12.33
CA THR A 4 18.36 -14.44 10.89
C THR A 4 17.04 -13.99 10.31
N LEU A 5 17.08 -13.30 9.17
CA LEU A 5 15.89 -12.92 8.44
C LEU A 5 15.33 -14.15 7.72
N ALA A 6 14.11 -14.57 8.08
CA ALA A 6 13.47 -15.76 7.53
C ALA A 6 12.72 -15.48 6.22
N SER A 7 12.05 -14.32 6.10
CA SER A 7 11.31 -13.94 4.90
C SER A 7 11.14 -12.43 4.81
N ILE A 8 10.92 -11.93 3.60
CA ILE A 8 10.59 -10.53 3.33
C ILE A 8 9.26 -10.50 2.60
N HIS A 9 8.36 -9.64 3.05
CA HIS A 9 7.08 -9.42 2.39
C HIS A 9 6.84 -7.92 2.19
N VAL A 10 6.39 -7.54 1.01
CA VAL A 10 5.92 -6.19 0.70
C VAL A 10 4.47 -6.23 0.25
N TYR A 11 3.78 -5.12 0.45
CA TYR A 11 2.38 -4.93 0.07
C TYR A 11 2.29 -3.70 -0.83
N PRO A 12 2.51 -3.80 -2.15
CA PRO A 12 2.57 -2.62 -3.02
C PRO A 12 1.30 -1.76 -2.96
N LEU A 13 0.16 -2.40 -2.74
CA LEU A 13 -1.13 -1.78 -2.49
C LEU A 13 -1.60 -2.08 -1.06
N LYS A 14 -1.92 -1.05 -0.28
CA LYS A 14 -2.38 -1.19 1.11
C LYS A 14 -3.60 -2.11 1.21
N SER A 15 -3.61 -3.00 2.20
CA SER A 15 -4.67 -3.98 2.50
C SER A 15 -4.85 -5.09 1.45
N CYS A 16 -3.95 -5.22 0.48
CA CYS A 16 -3.98 -6.27 -0.53
C CYS A 16 -3.06 -7.45 -0.17
N ALA A 17 -3.01 -8.47 -1.03
CA ALA A 17 -2.18 -9.64 -0.81
C ALA A 17 -0.68 -9.27 -0.71
N PRO A 18 0.10 -9.97 0.13
CA PRO A 18 1.54 -9.79 0.19
C PRO A 18 2.24 -10.31 -1.08
N MET A 19 3.40 -9.75 -1.35
CA MET A 19 4.38 -10.26 -2.30
C MET A 19 5.63 -10.66 -1.53
N ALA A 20 6.03 -11.93 -1.63
CA ALA A 20 7.27 -12.43 -1.05
C ALA A 20 8.47 -12.07 -1.93
N LEU A 21 9.59 -11.70 -1.32
CA LEU A 21 10.83 -11.31 -1.99
C LEU A 21 12.04 -12.02 -1.36
N ASP A 22 13.03 -12.34 -2.18
CA ASP A 22 14.34 -12.84 -1.71
C ASP A 22 15.23 -11.69 -1.21
N SER A 23 15.03 -10.50 -1.74
CA SER A 23 15.74 -9.28 -1.33
C SER A 23 14.86 -8.05 -1.56
N ALA A 24 15.09 -6.99 -0.78
CA ALA A 24 14.39 -5.72 -0.96
C ALA A 24 15.34 -4.55 -0.66
N ARG A 25 15.18 -3.45 -1.39
CA ARG A 25 15.86 -2.19 -1.09
C ARG A 25 15.14 -1.49 0.07
N VAL A 26 15.92 -1.00 1.02
CA VAL A 26 15.41 -0.13 2.10
C VAL A 26 15.48 1.31 1.65
N GLU A 27 14.37 2.01 1.73
CA GLU A 27 14.21 3.43 1.41
C GLU A 27 13.76 4.20 2.66
N ALA A 28 13.74 5.54 2.57
CA ALA A 28 13.34 6.41 3.67
C ALA A 28 11.91 6.13 4.20
N ARG A 29 11.02 5.60 3.37
CA ARG A 29 9.60 5.32 3.69
C ARG A 29 9.31 3.83 3.94
N GLY A 30 10.33 2.99 4.09
CA GLY A 30 10.22 1.53 4.21
C GLY A 30 10.82 0.80 3.03
N LEU A 31 10.39 -0.43 2.78
CA LEU A 31 10.88 -1.19 1.63
C LEU A 31 10.39 -0.58 0.31
N GLU A 32 11.23 -0.70 -0.72
CA GLU A 32 10.86 -0.31 -2.08
C GLU A 32 9.54 -0.95 -2.48
N HIS A 33 8.65 -0.18 -3.12
CA HIS A 33 7.28 -0.52 -3.49
C HIS A 33 6.29 -0.74 -2.35
N ASP A 34 6.71 -0.79 -1.09
CA ASP A 34 5.80 -1.12 0.01
C ASP A 34 4.79 0.00 0.28
N ARG A 35 3.48 -0.31 0.13
CA ARG A 35 2.32 0.58 0.37
C ARG A 35 2.45 1.94 -0.32
N ARG A 36 2.95 1.98 -1.57
CA ARG A 36 2.95 3.22 -2.39
C ARG A 36 1.57 3.54 -2.96
N TRP A 37 0.68 2.55 -2.99
CA TRP A 37 -0.69 2.69 -3.44
C TRP A 37 -1.69 2.38 -2.33
N MET A 38 -2.87 3.01 -2.42
CA MET A 38 -3.97 2.81 -1.46
C MET A 38 -5.30 3.01 -2.16
N ALA A 39 -6.32 2.23 -1.76
CA ALA A 39 -7.69 2.48 -2.16
C ALA A 39 -8.38 3.37 -1.12
N VAL A 40 -9.14 4.37 -1.59
CA VAL A 40 -9.94 5.28 -0.77
C VAL A 40 -11.39 5.32 -1.23
N ASP A 41 -12.31 5.67 -0.34
CA ASP A 41 -13.70 5.95 -0.67
C ASP A 41 -13.89 7.33 -1.32
N ALA A 42 -15.14 7.69 -1.61
CA ALA A 42 -15.50 8.99 -2.21
C ALA A 42 -15.11 10.20 -1.33
N SER A 43 -14.97 10.02 -0.02
CA SER A 43 -14.55 11.07 0.91
C SER A 43 -13.03 11.22 1.03
N GLY A 44 -12.26 10.30 0.42
CA GLY A 44 -10.81 10.21 0.52
C GLY A 44 -10.32 9.39 1.72
N LYS A 45 -11.21 8.74 2.46
CA LYS A 45 -10.84 7.86 3.59
C LYS A 45 -10.35 6.51 3.07
N PHE A 46 -9.25 6.01 3.62
CA PHE A 46 -8.67 4.74 3.22
C PHE A 46 -9.60 3.54 3.49
N LEU A 47 -9.57 2.59 2.57
CA LEU A 47 -10.30 1.32 2.69
C LEU A 47 -9.39 0.24 3.29
N THR A 48 -9.92 -0.55 4.20
CA THR A 48 -9.17 -1.60 4.91
C THR A 48 -9.65 -2.99 4.54
N GLY A 49 -8.75 -3.98 4.57
CA GLY A 49 -9.13 -5.39 4.41
C GLY A 49 -10.09 -5.90 5.51
N ARG A 50 -10.13 -5.25 6.68
CA ARG A 50 -11.10 -5.56 7.74
C ARG A 50 -12.53 -5.15 7.38
N GLN A 51 -12.70 -4.00 6.73
CA GLN A 51 -14.01 -3.49 6.29
C GLN A 51 -14.41 -4.08 4.94
N HIS A 52 -13.43 -4.30 4.06
CA HIS A 52 -13.60 -4.82 2.70
C HIS A 52 -12.68 -6.03 2.48
N PRO A 53 -13.04 -7.23 2.97
CA PRO A 53 -12.17 -8.41 2.89
C PRO A 53 -11.73 -8.78 1.46
N ARG A 54 -12.52 -8.42 0.45
CA ARG A 54 -12.17 -8.62 -0.95
C ARG A 54 -10.85 -7.94 -1.35
N LEU A 55 -10.44 -6.84 -0.69
CA LEU A 55 -9.15 -6.20 -0.95
C LEU A 55 -7.98 -7.17 -0.79
N THR A 56 -8.06 -8.09 0.18
CA THR A 56 -6.98 -9.08 0.43
C THR A 56 -6.80 -10.09 -0.70
N LEU A 57 -7.75 -10.17 -1.63
CA LEU A 57 -7.68 -11.04 -2.81
C LEU A 57 -6.96 -10.38 -4.00
N ILE A 58 -6.72 -9.07 -3.95
CA ILE A 58 -5.99 -8.36 -5.00
C ILE A 58 -4.49 -8.69 -4.87
N ARG A 59 -3.91 -9.25 -5.92
CA ARG A 59 -2.46 -9.40 -6.08
C ARG A 59 -1.93 -8.19 -6.83
N ALA A 60 -0.88 -7.60 -6.31
CA ALA A 60 -0.29 -6.36 -6.83
C ALA A 60 1.21 -6.57 -7.03
N GLU A 61 1.68 -6.52 -8.27
CA GLU A 61 3.06 -6.81 -8.65
C GLU A 61 3.64 -5.62 -9.44
N PRO A 62 4.73 -4.98 -8.97
CA PRO A 62 5.44 -3.98 -9.75
C PRO A 62 5.99 -4.60 -11.04
N ASP A 63 5.97 -3.84 -12.14
CA ASP A 63 6.64 -4.22 -13.39
C ASP A 63 7.90 -3.36 -13.63
N ASP A 64 8.71 -3.76 -14.60
CA ASP A 64 9.97 -3.08 -14.94
C ASP A 64 9.79 -1.63 -15.41
N ALA A 65 8.58 -1.23 -15.78
CA ALA A 65 8.25 0.14 -16.19
C ALA A 65 7.72 1.00 -15.02
N GLY A 66 7.73 0.48 -13.79
CA GLY A 66 7.26 1.18 -12.60
C GLY A 66 5.75 1.22 -12.43
N ALA A 67 5.00 0.48 -13.27
CA ALA A 67 3.58 0.28 -13.08
C ALA A 67 3.30 -0.83 -12.05
N LEU A 68 2.11 -0.80 -11.46
CA LEU A 68 1.61 -1.87 -10.60
C LEU A 68 0.57 -2.67 -11.37
N ARG A 69 0.86 -3.95 -11.62
CA ARG A 69 -0.07 -4.88 -12.24
C ARG A 69 -0.98 -5.48 -11.19
N LEU A 70 -2.28 -5.30 -11.33
CA LEU A 70 -3.29 -5.81 -10.41
C LEU A 70 -4.05 -6.98 -11.04
N ARG A 71 -4.22 -8.05 -10.24
CA ARG A 71 -5.06 -9.19 -10.55
C ARG A 71 -6.00 -9.47 -9.38
N ALA A 72 -7.26 -9.75 -9.68
CA ALA A 72 -8.26 -10.13 -8.69
C ALA A 72 -9.25 -11.14 -9.31
N PRO A 73 -9.94 -11.96 -8.48
CA PRO A 73 -10.94 -12.89 -8.98
C PRO A 73 -12.02 -12.20 -9.80
N ASP A 74 -12.37 -12.77 -10.95
CA ASP A 74 -13.42 -12.32 -11.87
C ASP A 74 -13.23 -10.91 -12.44
N MET A 75 -12.00 -10.37 -12.38
CA MET A 75 -11.66 -9.05 -12.92
C MET A 75 -10.62 -9.15 -14.03
N PRO A 76 -10.71 -8.30 -15.06
CA PRO A 76 -9.62 -8.16 -16.01
C PRO A 76 -8.37 -7.65 -15.31
N GLU A 77 -7.18 -8.03 -15.80
CA GLU A 77 -5.93 -7.46 -15.31
C GLU A 77 -5.93 -5.94 -15.49
N LEU A 78 -5.53 -5.21 -14.47
CA LEU A 78 -5.37 -3.75 -14.51
C LEU A 78 -3.90 -3.39 -14.34
N ARG A 79 -3.44 -2.40 -15.10
CA ARG A 79 -2.12 -1.80 -14.96
C ARG A 79 -2.24 -0.37 -14.43
N LEU A 80 -1.86 -0.17 -13.18
CA LEU A 80 -1.79 1.15 -12.55
C LEU A 80 -0.48 1.82 -12.86
N MET A 81 -0.53 2.99 -13.49
CA MET A 81 0.66 3.80 -13.78
C MET A 81 0.74 4.98 -12.81
N PRO A 82 1.88 5.20 -12.14
CA PRO A 82 2.16 6.48 -11.53
C PRO A 82 2.14 7.56 -12.62
N ALA A 83 1.40 8.64 -12.40
CA ALA A 83 1.29 9.72 -13.37
C ALA A 83 1.48 11.06 -12.63
N PRO A 84 2.70 11.65 -12.68
CA PRO A 84 3.04 12.85 -11.91
C PRO A 84 2.22 14.09 -12.29
N ASP A 85 1.68 14.13 -13.50
CA ASP A 85 0.83 15.19 -14.03
C ASP A 85 -0.67 15.05 -13.68
N ARG A 86 -1.03 14.00 -12.96
CA ARG A 86 -2.41 13.77 -12.52
C ARG A 86 -2.83 14.73 -11.41
N ALA A 87 -4.14 14.91 -11.29
CA ALA A 87 -4.73 15.63 -10.18
C ALA A 87 -4.35 15.00 -8.83
N ARG A 88 -4.23 15.85 -7.81
CA ARG A 88 -4.02 15.42 -6.43
C ARG A 88 -5.32 15.49 -5.64
N SER A 89 -5.43 14.66 -4.63
CA SER A 89 -6.54 14.64 -3.69
C SER A 89 -6.05 14.34 -2.29
N THR A 90 -6.68 14.93 -1.31
CA THR A 90 -6.39 14.60 0.09
C THR A 90 -6.91 13.20 0.39
N ALA A 91 -6.01 12.31 0.78
CA ALA A 91 -6.32 11.00 1.32
C ALA A 91 -6.12 11.00 2.84
N ASP A 92 -7.07 10.43 3.58
CA ASP A 92 -6.96 10.23 5.02
C ASP A 92 -6.53 8.78 5.31
N VAL A 93 -5.43 8.63 6.05
CA VAL A 93 -4.96 7.33 6.54
C VAL A 93 -4.61 7.43 8.02
N TRP A 94 -5.41 6.82 8.86
CA TRP A 94 -5.27 6.88 10.33
C TRP A 94 -5.23 8.31 10.90
N GLY A 95 -6.00 9.24 10.32
CA GLY A 95 -6.01 10.64 10.71
C GLY A 95 -4.89 11.49 10.10
N SER A 96 -3.92 10.88 9.41
CA SER A 96 -2.93 11.61 8.62
C SER A 96 -3.53 12.00 7.27
N ARG A 97 -3.53 13.29 6.96
CA ARG A 97 -3.98 13.82 5.66
C ARG A 97 -2.79 13.91 4.71
N VAL A 98 -2.85 13.16 3.62
CA VAL A 98 -1.80 13.07 2.61
C VAL A 98 -2.33 13.62 1.30
N ASP A 99 -1.61 14.53 0.69
CA ASP A 99 -1.90 15.02 -0.65
C ASP A 99 -1.33 14.03 -1.69
N ALA A 100 -2.16 13.14 -2.22
CA ALA A 100 -1.77 12.02 -3.06
C ALA A 100 -2.26 12.16 -4.51
N LEU A 101 -1.53 11.61 -5.45
CA LEU A 101 -1.92 11.54 -6.87
C LEU A 101 -3.11 10.60 -7.05
N VAL A 102 -4.11 11.02 -7.83
CA VAL A 102 -5.27 10.19 -8.15
C VAL A 102 -4.96 9.33 -9.38
N ALA A 103 -5.39 8.09 -9.38
CA ALA A 103 -5.31 7.21 -10.56
C ALA A 103 -6.27 7.69 -11.68
N ASP A 104 -6.34 6.96 -12.78
CA ASP A 104 -7.27 7.28 -13.86
C ASP A 104 -8.68 6.71 -13.62
N ALA A 105 -9.62 7.18 -14.42
CA ALA A 105 -11.01 6.76 -14.31
C ALA A 105 -11.23 5.26 -14.59
N ALA A 106 -10.37 4.63 -15.39
CA ALA A 106 -10.44 3.19 -15.65
C ALA A 106 -10.04 2.39 -14.41
N ALA A 107 -9.01 2.85 -13.69
CA ALA A 107 -8.60 2.27 -12.42
C ALA A 107 -9.67 2.45 -11.33
N ASP A 108 -10.29 3.63 -11.26
CA ASP A 108 -11.39 3.90 -10.32
C ASP A 108 -12.63 3.05 -10.64
N ALA A 109 -12.96 2.87 -11.91
CA ALA A 109 -14.04 1.98 -12.33
C ALA A 109 -13.74 0.52 -11.96
N TRP A 110 -12.49 0.07 -12.14
CA TRP A 110 -12.07 -1.29 -11.81
C TRP A 110 -12.22 -1.60 -10.31
N ILE A 111 -11.68 -0.74 -9.45
CA ILE A 111 -11.76 -0.98 -7.99
C ILE A 111 -13.19 -0.84 -7.47
N SER A 112 -13.96 0.10 -8.02
CA SER A 112 -15.37 0.27 -7.66
C SER A 112 -16.20 -0.96 -8.04
N ALA A 113 -15.99 -1.51 -9.23
CA ALA A 113 -16.66 -2.75 -9.68
C ALA A 113 -16.26 -3.94 -8.80
N PHE A 114 -14.95 -4.07 -8.47
CA PHE A 114 -14.47 -5.16 -7.64
C PHE A 114 -15.03 -5.12 -6.21
N LEU A 115 -15.12 -3.94 -5.61
CA LEU A 115 -15.61 -3.78 -4.23
C LEU A 115 -17.13 -3.62 -4.13
N GLY A 116 -17.82 -3.27 -5.23
CA GLY A 116 -19.25 -2.96 -5.24
C GLY A 116 -19.61 -1.63 -4.57
N ILE A 117 -18.64 -0.73 -4.40
CA ILE A 117 -18.80 0.61 -3.81
C ILE A 117 -17.99 1.63 -4.61
N PRO A 118 -18.33 2.93 -4.57
CA PRO A 118 -17.49 3.98 -5.13
C PRO A 118 -16.12 4.00 -4.43
N ALA A 119 -15.07 3.77 -5.19
CA ALA A 119 -13.70 3.76 -4.69
C ALA A 119 -12.73 4.28 -5.76
N ARG A 120 -11.57 4.75 -5.34
CA ARG A 120 -10.49 5.18 -6.23
C ARG A 120 -9.14 4.77 -5.69
N PHE A 121 -8.14 4.68 -6.57
CA PHE A 121 -6.76 4.50 -6.15
C PHE A 121 -6.05 5.83 -6.02
N VAL A 122 -5.17 5.92 -5.00
CA VAL A 122 -4.25 7.04 -4.81
C VAL A 122 -2.83 6.54 -4.69
N HIS A 123 -1.88 7.33 -5.18
CA HIS A 123 -0.46 7.03 -5.22
C HIS A 123 0.36 8.04 -4.42
N MET A 124 1.28 7.52 -3.62
CA MET A 124 2.26 8.30 -2.87
C MET A 124 3.53 8.46 -3.72
N ASP A 125 3.66 9.59 -4.40
CA ASP A 125 4.84 9.97 -5.14
C ASP A 125 5.97 10.54 -4.24
N ALA A 126 7.02 11.08 -4.84
CA ALA A 126 8.14 11.65 -4.09
C ALA A 126 7.75 12.90 -3.29
N ASP A 127 6.78 13.68 -3.78
CA ASP A 127 6.35 14.94 -3.17
C ASP A 127 5.36 14.73 -2.02
N CYS A 128 4.78 13.53 -1.89
CA CYS A 128 3.93 13.20 -0.76
C CYS A 128 4.73 13.09 0.52
N LEU A 129 4.26 13.75 1.58
CA LEU A 129 4.85 13.65 2.91
C LEU A 129 3.83 13.09 3.89
N ARG A 130 4.22 12.03 4.60
CA ARG A 130 3.52 11.52 5.77
C ARG A 130 4.54 11.21 6.85
N ASN A 131 4.55 12.01 7.91
CA ASN A 131 5.48 11.84 9.01
C ASN A 131 5.11 10.61 9.84
N VAL A 132 6.11 9.96 10.40
CA VAL A 132 5.95 8.97 11.48
C VAL A 132 5.53 9.72 12.75
N ASP A 133 4.88 9.02 13.69
CA ASP A 133 4.48 9.57 14.98
C ASP A 133 5.70 10.17 15.70
N PRO A 134 5.69 11.47 16.05
CA PRO A 134 6.84 12.16 16.63
C PRO A 134 7.28 11.60 17.98
N ASP A 135 6.40 10.90 18.70
CA ASP A 135 6.76 10.28 19.99
C ASP A 135 7.73 9.10 19.81
N TYR A 136 7.86 8.57 18.58
CA TYR A 136 8.66 7.38 18.27
C TYR A 136 9.59 7.55 17.06
N ALA A 137 9.75 8.76 16.55
CA ALA A 137 10.51 9.05 15.33
C ALA A 137 11.41 10.27 15.47
N GLN A 138 12.39 10.40 14.60
CA GLN A 138 13.20 11.60 14.46
C GLN A 138 12.53 12.59 13.49
N PRO A 139 12.80 13.91 13.64
CA PRO A 139 12.35 14.89 12.66
C PRO A 139 12.80 14.54 11.24
N GLY A 140 11.84 14.46 10.31
CA GLY A 140 12.10 14.09 8.92
C GLY A 140 11.86 12.61 8.59
N ASP A 141 11.62 11.75 9.59
CA ASP A 141 11.21 10.37 9.34
C ASP A 141 9.82 10.34 8.68
N SER A 142 9.72 9.56 7.62
CA SER A 142 8.50 9.45 6.83
C SER A 142 8.08 8.00 6.62
N VAL A 143 6.80 7.79 6.36
CA VAL A 143 6.21 6.48 6.13
C VAL A 143 5.32 6.51 4.89
N SER A 144 5.23 5.38 4.21
CA SER A 144 4.28 5.17 3.11
C SER A 144 2.83 5.11 3.62
N PHE A 145 1.91 4.53 2.86
CA PHE A 145 0.55 4.22 3.36
C PHE A 145 0.52 3.03 4.34
N ALA A 146 1.68 2.64 4.92
CA ALA A 146 1.75 1.69 6.02
C ALA A 146 0.96 2.19 7.25
N ASP A 147 0.74 1.36 8.25
CA ASP A 147 -0.09 1.75 9.39
C ASP A 147 0.57 2.84 10.24
N GLY A 148 1.74 2.64 10.80
CA GLY A 148 2.40 3.65 11.61
C GLY A 148 3.89 3.78 11.32
N TYR A 149 4.55 2.69 10.92
CA TYR A 149 6.00 2.64 10.76
C TYR A 149 6.41 2.07 9.41
N PRO A 150 7.61 2.42 8.91
CA PRO A 150 8.12 1.95 7.63
C PRO A 150 8.28 0.43 7.55
N LEU A 151 8.67 -0.21 8.65
CA LEU A 151 8.92 -1.65 8.73
C LEU A 151 8.18 -2.28 9.90
N LEU A 152 7.72 -3.50 9.73
CA LEU A 152 7.22 -4.37 10.79
C LEU A 152 8.07 -5.63 10.83
N ALA A 153 8.73 -5.88 11.97
CA ALA A 153 9.46 -7.12 12.22
C ALA A 153 8.66 -8.01 13.18
N ILE A 154 8.47 -9.27 12.81
CA ILE A 154 7.75 -10.27 13.61
C ILE A 154 8.64 -11.49 13.76
N ALA A 155 8.71 -12.06 14.97
CA ALA A 155 9.40 -13.32 15.18
C ALA A 155 8.65 -14.48 14.53
N GLN A 156 9.35 -15.38 13.84
CA GLN A 156 8.74 -16.54 13.18
C GLN A 156 7.89 -17.37 14.17
N ALA A 157 8.39 -17.57 15.38
CA ALA A 157 7.65 -18.29 16.43
C ALA A 157 6.31 -17.64 16.80
N ALA A 158 6.19 -16.31 16.73
CA ALA A 158 4.92 -15.61 16.98
C ALA A 158 3.95 -15.83 15.82
N LEU A 159 4.46 -15.86 14.58
CA LEU A 159 3.64 -16.14 13.40
C LEU A 159 3.14 -17.59 13.40
N ASP A 160 3.99 -18.54 13.77
CA ASP A 160 3.64 -19.97 13.86
C ASP A 160 2.55 -20.20 14.93
N LEU A 161 2.64 -19.48 16.06
CA LEU A 161 1.62 -19.55 17.11
C LEU A 161 0.27 -18.98 16.67
N LEU A 162 0.27 -17.94 15.82
CA LEU A 162 -0.99 -17.38 15.28
C LEU A 162 -1.67 -18.30 14.26
N ASN A 163 -0.92 -19.21 13.63
CA ASN A 163 -1.40 -20.11 12.59
C ASN A 163 -1.67 -21.54 13.12
N SER A 164 -1.46 -21.79 14.39
CA SER A 164 -1.74 -23.08 15.05
C SER A 164 -3.16 -23.15 15.61
#